data_7861d07a598938ec3265838d5d5d3710
#
_entry.id   7861d07a598938ec3265838d5d5d3710
#
_cell.length_a   1.000
_cell.length_b   1.000
_cell.length_c   1.000
_cell.angle_alpha   90.00
_cell.angle_beta   90.00
_cell.angle_gamma   90.00
#
_symmetry.space_group_name_H-M   'P 1'
#
loop_
_entity.id
_entity.type
_entity.pdbx_description
1 polymer ?
#
loop_
_entity_poly.entity_id
_entity_poly.type
_entity_poly.pdbx_seq_one_letter_code
_entity_poly.pdbx_strand_id
1 'polypeptide(L)'
;CALLFVILIGLPHGAFDGAIAAHLGVGKSAYTAAKFIVYYCLTSATIIALWIALPGEMLVLFLIISVIHFGWGDASAKFGLPFLVQIVLHGGVPVFGIIYFHPDEVASLFSILTFGAPDLAMRSGQIAAPILLCLGVLYAVLALHESALRRRFIEIIIITALLAALPPLVGFALYFCIIHTSRHMRRIWHILTATAAPKRLIIQAAGYTIASWLLGAAAFLWLNESTFETELVQIIFIGLAALT
;
A
#
# COMPACT_ATOMS: atom_id res chain seq x y z
N CYS A 1 -5.15 12.56 -12.77
CA CYS A 1 -6.34 11.73 -12.43
C CYS A 1 -6.00 10.56 -11.50
N ALA A 2 -4.93 9.76 -11.75
CA ALA A 2 -4.59 8.58 -10.93
C ALA A 2 -4.28 8.94 -9.46
N LEU A 3 -3.45 9.97 -9.22
CA LEU A 3 -3.13 10.43 -7.87
C LEU A 3 -4.36 10.91 -7.09
N LEU A 4 -5.29 11.59 -7.76
CA LEU A 4 -6.55 12.02 -7.14
C LEU A 4 -7.39 10.79 -6.70
N PHE A 5 -7.38 9.73 -7.49
CA PHE A 5 -8.05 8.48 -7.14
C PHE A 5 -7.43 7.82 -5.91
N VAL A 6 -6.11 7.85 -5.79
CA VAL A 6 -5.39 7.38 -4.58
C VAL A 6 -5.73 8.25 -3.36
N ILE A 7 -5.78 9.58 -3.51
CA ILE A 7 -6.16 10.49 -2.41
C ILE A 7 -7.57 10.22 -1.91
N LEU A 8 -8.54 10.05 -2.82
CA LEU A 8 -9.95 9.96 -2.47
C LEU A 8 -10.37 8.57 -1.98
N ILE A 9 -9.76 7.51 -2.51
CA ILE A 9 -10.15 6.11 -2.23
C ILE A 9 -9.04 5.36 -1.51
N GLY A 10 -7.79 5.56 -1.91
CA GLY A 10 -6.64 4.86 -1.35
C GLY A 10 -6.30 5.30 0.06
N LEU A 11 -6.10 6.60 0.30
CA LEU A 11 -5.75 7.10 1.64
C LEU A 11 -6.77 6.77 2.73
N PRO A 12 -8.10 6.81 2.49
CA PRO A 12 -9.08 6.44 3.50
C PRO A 12 -9.02 4.98 3.99
N HIS A 13 -8.25 4.09 3.35
CA HIS A 13 -8.18 2.70 3.82
C HIS A 13 -7.56 2.58 5.24
N GLY A 14 -6.64 3.47 5.63
CA GLY A 14 -6.10 3.60 6.99
C GLY A 14 -7.04 4.31 7.99
N ALA A 15 -8.18 4.85 7.54
CA ALA A 15 -9.08 5.61 8.40
C ALA A 15 -9.75 4.79 9.52
N PHE A 16 -9.68 3.46 9.46
CA PHE A 16 -10.18 2.56 10.50
C PHE A 16 -9.13 2.17 11.56
N ASP A 17 -7.89 2.64 11.48
CA ASP A 17 -6.81 2.25 12.42
C ASP A 17 -7.17 2.56 13.87
N GLY A 18 -7.79 3.71 14.13
CA GLY A 18 -8.30 4.05 15.46
C GLY A 18 -9.42 3.12 15.94
N ALA A 19 -10.29 2.66 15.03
CA ALA A 19 -11.35 1.71 15.35
C ALA A 19 -10.80 0.30 15.58
N ILE A 20 -9.77 -0.10 14.83
CA ILE A 20 -9.03 -1.35 15.02
C ILE A 20 -8.34 -1.33 16.38
N ALA A 21 -7.64 -0.25 16.71
CA ALA A 21 -6.99 -0.06 18.00
C ALA A 21 -8.00 -0.19 19.16
N ALA A 22 -9.17 0.45 19.03
CA ALA A 22 -10.25 0.35 20.02
C ALA A 22 -10.80 -1.09 20.13
N HIS A 23 -10.97 -1.79 19.02
CA HIS A 23 -11.39 -3.22 18.99
C HIS A 23 -10.37 -4.12 19.70
N LEU A 24 -9.08 -3.86 19.55
CA LEU A 24 -7.99 -4.56 20.24
C LEU A 24 -7.84 -4.12 21.72
N GLY A 25 -8.70 -3.24 22.20
CA GLY A 25 -8.71 -2.79 23.59
C GLY A 25 -7.81 -1.60 23.90
N VAL A 26 -7.17 -1.03 22.89
CA VAL A 26 -6.44 0.24 23.00
C VAL A 26 -7.45 1.38 22.95
N GLY A 27 -7.44 2.30 23.92
CA GLY A 27 -8.39 3.42 23.92
C GLY A 27 -9.64 3.22 24.81
N LYS A 28 -9.60 2.24 25.72
CA LYS A 28 -10.64 2.05 26.74
C LYS A 28 -10.73 3.23 27.74
N SER A 29 -9.69 4.05 27.84
CA SER A 29 -9.67 5.29 28.63
C SER A 29 -9.09 6.42 27.78
N ALA A 30 -9.36 7.67 28.18
CA ALA A 30 -8.77 8.84 27.53
C ALA A 30 -7.23 8.80 27.53
N TYR A 31 -6.62 8.28 28.59
CA TYR A 31 -5.17 8.10 28.68
C TYR A 31 -4.63 7.12 27.64
N THR A 32 -5.25 5.94 27.51
CA THR A 32 -4.79 4.93 26.52
C THR A 32 -5.03 5.37 25.08
N ALA A 33 -6.10 6.12 24.82
CA ALA A 33 -6.37 6.74 23.52
C ALA A 33 -5.34 7.81 23.17
N ALA A 34 -5.02 8.72 24.11
CA ALA A 34 -3.99 9.74 23.92
C ALA A 34 -2.61 9.11 23.69
N LYS A 35 -2.26 8.08 24.47
CA LYS A 35 -1.02 7.32 24.31
C LYS A 35 -0.91 6.70 22.91
N PHE A 36 -1.99 6.11 22.40
CA PHE A 36 -2.04 5.56 21.03
C PHE A 36 -1.75 6.66 20.00
N ILE A 37 -2.44 7.80 20.09
CA ILE A 37 -2.24 8.92 19.15
C ILE A 37 -0.80 9.43 19.19
N VAL A 38 -0.22 9.58 20.39
CA VAL A 38 1.17 10.02 20.54
C VAL A 38 2.14 9.04 19.87
N TYR A 39 2.00 7.74 20.12
CA TYR A 39 2.86 6.74 19.47
C TYR A 39 2.65 6.71 17.94
N TYR A 40 1.42 6.81 17.47
CA TYR A 40 1.11 6.87 16.06
C TYR A 40 1.79 8.07 15.38
N CYS A 41 1.64 9.26 15.97
CA CYS A 41 2.31 10.48 15.47
C CYS A 41 3.83 10.38 15.53
N LEU A 42 4.41 9.84 16.62
CA LEU A 42 5.86 9.66 16.76
C LEU A 42 6.38 8.67 15.71
N THR A 43 5.68 7.56 15.47
CA THR A 43 6.07 6.59 14.46
C THR A 43 6.04 7.23 13.07
N SER A 44 4.95 7.92 12.73
CA SER A 44 4.82 8.63 11.45
C SER A 44 5.92 9.68 11.27
N ALA A 45 6.18 10.49 12.28
CA ALA A 45 7.26 11.49 12.24
C ALA A 45 8.64 10.84 12.07
N THR A 46 8.88 9.70 12.74
CA THR A 46 10.13 8.94 12.61
C THR A 46 10.30 8.40 11.19
N ILE A 47 9.25 7.85 10.58
CA ILE A 47 9.28 7.35 9.20
C ILE A 47 9.60 8.48 8.23
N ILE A 48 8.95 9.65 8.39
CA ILE A 48 9.21 10.83 7.55
C ILE A 48 10.66 11.30 7.71
N ALA A 49 11.16 11.40 8.94
CA ALA A 49 12.54 11.81 9.21
C ALA A 49 13.56 10.83 8.61
N LEU A 50 13.31 9.52 8.74
CA LEU A 50 14.14 8.49 8.13
C LEU A 50 14.07 8.54 6.59
N TRP A 51 12.89 8.84 6.02
CA TRP A 51 12.76 9.00 4.57
C TRP A 51 13.58 10.17 4.03
N ILE A 52 13.61 11.29 4.74
CA ILE A 52 14.44 12.43 4.38
C ILE A 52 15.94 12.10 4.51
N ALA A 53 16.33 11.34 5.54
CA ALA A 53 17.72 11.00 5.81
C ALA A 53 18.27 9.86 4.91
N LEU A 54 17.43 8.87 4.57
CA LEU A 54 17.78 7.62 3.89
C LEU A 54 16.72 7.29 2.82
N PRO A 55 16.50 8.15 1.82
CA PRO A 55 15.34 8.04 0.93
C PRO A 55 15.32 6.76 0.08
N GLY A 56 16.49 6.30 -0.39
CA GLY A 56 16.59 5.08 -1.19
C GLY A 56 16.25 3.83 -0.38
N GLU A 57 16.81 3.71 0.83
CA GLU A 57 16.58 2.59 1.75
C GLU A 57 15.13 2.57 2.24
N MET A 58 14.57 3.73 2.56
CA MET A 58 13.19 3.83 3.01
C MET A 58 12.21 3.51 1.89
N LEU A 59 12.49 3.89 0.64
CA LEU A 59 11.68 3.48 -0.50
C LEU A 59 11.72 1.96 -0.67
N VAL A 60 12.89 1.32 -0.62
CA VAL A 60 13.00 -0.15 -0.70
C VAL A 60 12.27 -0.83 0.45
N LEU A 61 12.42 -0.33 1.68
CA LEU A 61 11.70 -0.85 2.84
C LEU A 61 10.18 -0.74 2.65
N PHE A 62 9.69 0.41 2.17
CA PHE A 62 8.28 0.62 1.85
C PHE A 62 7.78 -0.36 0.78
N LEU A 63 8.55 -0.59 -0.29
CA LEU A 63 8.19 -1.56 -1.32
C LEU A 63 8.10 -2.99 -0.75
N ILE A 64 9.05 -3.40 0.10
CA ILE A 64 9.03 -4.74 0.74
C ILE A 64 7.83 -4.88 1.68
N ILE A 65 7.55 -3.89 2.53
CA ILE A 65 6.39 -3.89 3.42
C ILE A 65 5.11 -3.95 2.60
N SER A 66 5.03 -3.20 1.49
CA SER A 66 3.87 -3.21 0.58
C SER A 66 3.64 -4.58 -0.04
N VAL A 67 4.70 -5.30 -0.43
CA VAL A 67 4.58 -6.70 -0.92
C VAL A 67 3.94 -7.60 0.13
N ILE A 68 4.43 -7.52 1.37
CA ILE A 68 3.89 -8.34 2.47
C ILE A 68 2.44 -7.95 2.77
N HIS A 69 2.16 -6.65 2.89
CA HIS A 69 0.85 -6.11 3.21
C HIS A 69 -0.21 -6.48 2.14
N PHE A 70 0.09 -6.23 0.87
CA PHE A 70 -0.82 -6.55 -0.23
C PHE A 70 -0.99 -8.06 -0.37
N GLY A 71 0.12 -8.79 -0.37
CA GLY A 71 0.10 -10.23 -0.54
C GLY A 71 -0.65 -10.96 0.57
N TRP A 72 -0.42 -10.59 1.82
CA TRP A 72 -1.17 -11.14 2.98
C TRP A 72 -2.66 -10.81 2.86
N GLY A 73 -2.95 -9.59 2.47
CA GLY A 73 -4.32 -9.12 2.25
C GLY A 73 -5.05 -9.87 1.14
N ASP A 74 -4.36 -10.27 0.09
CA ASP A 74 -4.96 -10.85 -1.11
C ASP A 74 -4.82 -12.37 -1.22
N ALA A 75 -4.01 -13.01 -0.36
CA ALA A 75 -3.89 -14.46 -0.33
C ALA A 75 -5.20 -15.14 0.09
N SER A 76 -5.53 -16.27 -0.54
CA SER A 76 -6.66 -17.13 -0.21
C SER A 76 -6.26 -18.42 0.52
N ALA A 77 -5.06 -18.94 0.26
CA ALA A 77 -4.47 -20.02 1.01
C ALA A 77 -4.11 -19.54 2.42
N LYS A 78 -4.22 -20.41 3.42
CA LYS A 78 -4.00 -20.03 4.82
C LYS A 78 -2.63 -20.44 5.34
N PHE A 79 -2.02 -21.47 4.78
CA PHE A 79 -0.77 -22.06 5.26
C PHE A 79 0.02 -22.73 4.12
N GLY A 80 1.30 -23.02 4.39
CA GLY A 80 2.15 -23.81 3.53
C GLY A 80 2.70 -23.08 2.32
N LEU A 81 3.28 -23.82 1.38
CA LEU A 81 3.91 -23.29 0.18
C LEU A 81 2.93 -22.45 -0.68
N PRO A 82 1.67 -22.87 -0.93
CA PRO A 82 0.74 -22.04 -1.71
C PRO A 82 0.48 -20.67 -1.08
N PHE A 83 0.46 -20.57 0.26
CA PHE A 83 0.29 -19.32 0.97
C PHE A 83 1.49 -18.37 0.75
N LEU A 84 2.71 -18.87 0.89
CA LEU A 84 3.92 -18.08 0.67
C LEU A 84 4.03 -17.61 -0.78
N VAL A 85 3.75 -18.49 -1.74
CA VAL A 85 3.74 -18.15 -3.17
C VAL A 85 2.70 -17.07 -3.47
N GLN A 86 1.50 -17.17 -2.88
CA GLN A 86 0.47 -16.15 -3.05
C GLN A 86 0.88 -14.81 -2.44
N ILE A 87 1.45 -14.77 -1.22
CA ILE A 87 1.93 -13.51 -0.62
C ILE A 87 2.92 -12.82 -1.55
N VAL A 88 3.94 -13.55 -2.01
CA VAL A 88 5.00 -12.94 -2.84
C VAL A 88 4.47 -12.52 -4.19
N LEU A 89 3.58 -13.27 -4.83
CA LEU A 89 3.06 -12.92 -6.16
C LEU A 89 1.98 -11.84 -6.10
N HIS A 90 0.97 -11.97 -5.22
CA HIS A 90 -0.10 -10.98 -5.14
C HIS A 90 0.38 -9.63 -4.60
N GLY A 91 1.45 -9.63 -3.78
CA GLY A 91 2.09 -8.39 -3.35
C GLY A 91 3.18 -7.91 -4.32
N GLY A 92 4.02 -8.83 -4.81
CA GLY A 92 5.19 -8.49 -5.62
C GLY A 92 4.85 -8.01 -7.03
N VAL A 93 3.83 -8.59 -7.68
CA VAL A 93 3.44 -8.16 -9.03
C VAL A 93 2.99 -6.71 -9.07
N PRO A 94 2.08 -6.22 -8.21
CA PRO A 94 1.69 -4.82 -8.22
C PRO A 94 2.81 -3.85 -7.80
N VAL A 95 3.81 -4.30 -7.06
CA VAL A 95 4.90 -3.45 -6.56
C VAL A 95 6.11 -3.50 -7.50
N PHE A 96 6.64 -4.69 -7.77
CA PHE A 96 7.86 -4.87 -8.55
C PHE A 96 7.59 -5.15 -10.03
N GLY A 97 6.42 -5.70 -10.39
CA GLY A 97 6.05 -5.92 -11.78
C GLY A 97 5.95 -4.61 -12.57
N ILE A 98 5.45 -3.54 -11.95
CA ILE A 98 5.37 -2.21 -12.57
C ILE A 98 6.79 -1.70 -12.94
N ILE A 99 7.79 -1.94 -12.09
CA ILE A 99 9.19 -1.55 -12.36
C ILE A 99 9.72 -2.28 -13.60
N TYR A 100 9.35 -3.55 -13.75
CA TYR A 100 9.78 -4.35 -14.89
C TYR A 100 9.12 -3.92 -16.20
N PHE A 101 7.81 -3.61 -16.17
CA PHE A 101 7.06 -3.26 -17.38
C PHE A 101 7.31 -1.82 -17.86
N HIS A 102 7.61 -0.91 -16.93
CA HIS A 102 7.73 0.53 -17.19
C HIS A 102 8.99 1.13 -16.52
N PRO A 103 10.20 0.63 -16.84
CA PRO A 103 11.41 0.98 -16.09
C PRO A 103 11.71 2.48 -16.11
N ASP A 104 11.58 3.15 -17.25
CA ASP A 104 11.93 4.57 -17.38
C ASP A 104 10.96 5.49 -16.65
N GLU A 105 9.66 5.21 -16.76
CA GLU A 105 8.62 5.99 -16.08
C GLU A 105 8.72 5.79 -14.55
N VAL A 106 8.98 4.56 -14.11
CA VAL A 106 9.13 4.26 -12.68
C VAL A 106 10.44 4.84 -12.13
N ALA A 107 11.53 4.82 -12.90
CA ALA A 107 12.77 5.47 -12.49
C ALA A 107 12.55 6.98 -12.26
N SER A 108 11.76 7.64 -13.10
CA SER A 108 11.38 9.04 -12.93
C SER A 108 10.58 9.27 -11.64
N LEU A 109 9.59 8.41 -11.35
CA LEU A 109 8.81 8.47 -10.10
C LEU A 109 9.67 8.20 -8.86
N PHE A 110 10.56 7.21 -8.93
CA PHE A 110 11.46 6.90 -7.83
C PHE A 110 12.51 8.00 -7.63
N SER A 111 12.96 8.68 -8.69
CA SER A 111 13.80 9.86 -8.57
C SER A 111 13.13 10.97 -7.76
N ILE A 112 11.84 11.20 -7.96
CA ILE A 112 11.05 12.14 -7.15
C ILE A 112 11.03 11.71 -5.68
N LEU A 113 10.77 10.43 -5.41
CA LEU A 113 10.63 9.89 -4.05
C LEU A 113 11.96 9.77 -3.30
N THR A 114 13.08 9.65 -4.03
CA THR A 114 14.43 9.50 -3.47
C THR A 114 15.30 10.74 -3.62
N PHE A 115 14.70 11.88 -3.97
CA PHE A 115 15.40 13.15 -4.16
C PHE A 115 16.59 13.05 -5.14
N GLY A 116 16.39 12.29 -6.24
CA GLY A 116 17.37 12.13 -7.31
C GLY A 116 18.22 10.85 -7.29
N ALA A 117 17.99 9.91 -6.36
CA ALA A 117 18.80 8.68 -6.22
C ALA A 117 17.96 7.38 -6.35
N PRO A 118 17.34 7.07 -7.52
CA PRO A 118 16.43 5.93 -7.69
C PRO A 118 17.11 4.56 -7.75
N ASP A 119 18.43 4.48 -7.88
CA ASP A 119 19.18 3.27 -8.25
C ASP A 119 18.92 2.08 -7.33
N LEU A 120 18.88 2.28 -6.02
CA LEU A 120 18.67 1.21 -5.06
C LEU A 120 17.28 0.57 -5.23
N ALA A 121 16.25 1.38 -5.38
CA ALA A 121 14.89 0.92 -5.60
C ALA A 121 14.74 0.24 -6.97
N MET A 122 15.34 0.78 -8.02
CA MET A 122 15.34 0.15 -9.35
C MET A 122 16.05 -1.21 -9.35
N ARG A 123 17.20 -1.32 -8.68
CA ARG A 123 17.91 -2.61 -8.52
C ARG A 123 17.07 -3.63 -7.76
N SER A 124 16.32 -3.22 -6.75
CA SER A 124 15.43 -4.14 -6.02
C SER A 124 14.37 -4.76 -6.94
N GLY A 125 13.82 -3.99 -7.88
CA GLY A 125 12.90 -4.48 -8.91
C GLY A 125 13.56 -5.46 -9.89
N GLN A 126 14.80 -5.17 -10.33
CA GLN A 126 15.57 -6.06 -11.20
C GLN A 126 15.84 -7.42 -10.54
N ILE A 127 16.11 -7.43 -9.22
CA ILE A 127 16.30 -8.67 -8.45
C ILE A 127 14.96 -9.40 -8.25
N ALA A 128 13.89 -8.67 -8.01
CA ALA A 128 12.56 -9.25 -7.77
C ALA A 128 11.96 -9.90 -9.03
N ALA A 129 12.18 -9.33 -10.22
CA ALA A 129 11.56 -9.79 -11.47
C ALA A 129 11.77 -11.28 -11.76
N PRO A 130 13.00 -11.85 -11.79
CA PRO A 130 13.18 -13.27 -12.02
C PRO A 130 12.58 -14.15 -10.92
N ILE A 131 12.58 -13.68 -9.67
CA ILE A 131 11.94 -14.39 -8.55
C ILE A 131 10.43 -14.48 -8.77
N LEU A 132 9.79 -13.37 -9.15
CA LEU A 132 8.36 -13.34 -9.44
C LEU A 132 8.01 -14.23 -10.62
N LEU A 133 8.85 -14.27 -11.66
CA LEU A 133 8.64 -15.16 -12.80
C LEU A 133 8.71 -16.63 -12.38
N CYS A 134 9.76 -17.04 -11.65
CA CYS A 134 9.89 -18.43 -11.15
C CYS A 134 8.72 -18.82 -10.26
N LEU A 135 8.30 -17.94 -9.33
CA LEU A 135 7.15 -18.18 -8.48
C LEU A 135 5.84 -18.21 -9.26
N GLY A 136 5.72 -17.42 -10.33
CA GLY A 136 4.58 -17.44 -11.26
C GLY A 136 4.43 -18.79 -11.96
N VAL A 137 5.53 -19.36 -12.44
CA VAL A 137 5.55 -20.73 -13.00
C VAL A 137 5.18 -21.78 -11.95
N LEU A 138 5.76 -21.68 -10.76
CA LEU A 138 5.40 -22.58 -9.65
C LEU A 138 3.90 -22.46 -9.31
N TYR A 139 3.37 -21.25 -9.26
CA TYR A 139 1.94 -21.03 -8.98
C TYR A 139 1.04 -21.59 -10.09
N ALA A 140 1.46 -21.48 -11.36
CA ALA A 140 0.76 -22.11 -12.47
C ALA A 140 0.66 -23.64 -12.27
N VAL A 141 1.78 -24.29 -11.94
CA VAL A 141 1.81 -25.73 -11.66
C VAL A 141 0.90 -26.09 -10.49
N LEU A 142 0.97 -25.37 -9.38
CA LEU A 142 0.08 -25.59 -8.23
C LEU A 142 -1.38 -25.43 -8.59
N ALA A 143 -1.74 -24.42 -9.40
CA ALA A 143 -3.11 -24.16 -9.85
C ALA A 143 -3.65 -25.24 -10.83
N LEU A 144 -2.77 -25.94 -11.56
CA LEU A 144 -3.18 -27.12 -12.35
C LEU A 144 -3.65 -28.28 -11.46
N HIS A 145 -2.98 -28.48 -10.32
CA HIS A 145 -3.28 -29.57 -9.40
C HIS A 145 -4.37 -29.22 -8.39
N GLU A 146 -4.47 -27.95 -7.97
CA GLU A 146 -5.42 -27.49 -6.96
C GLU A 146 -6.44 -26.52 -7.54
N SER A 147 -7.68 -26.96 -7.73
CA SER A 147 -8.76 -26.12 -8.32
C SER A 147 -9.07 -24.86 -7.48
N ALA A 148 -8.88 -24.92 -6.17
CA ALA A 148 -9.05 -23.78 -5.25
C ALA A 148 -8.10 -22.61 -5.56
N LEU A 149 -6.93 -22.88 -6.14
CA LEU A 149 -5.92 -21.86 -6.49
C LEU A 149 -6.17 -21.22 -7.86
N ARG A 150 -6.92 -21.88 -8.76
CA ARG A 150 -7.09 -21.45 -10.17
C ARG A 150 -7.67 -20.04 -10.29
N ARG A 151 -8.70 -19.74 -9.50
CA ARG A 151 -9.34 -18.41 -9.54
C ARG A 151 -8.35 -17.29 -9.20
N ARG A 152 -7.53 -17.51 -8.18
CA ARG A 152 -6.53 -16.51 -7.74
C ARG A 152 -5.35 -16.45 -8.71
N PHE A 153 -5.00 -17.55 -9.34
CA PHE A 153 -3.99 -17.56 -10.40
C PHE A 153 -4.46 -16.76 -11.63
N ILE A 154 -5.69 -16.95 -12.08
CA ILE A 154 -6.26 -16.17 -13.18
C ILE A 154 -6.31 -14.69 -12.83
N GLU A 155 -6.65 -14.36 -11.59
CA GLU A 155 -6.67 -12.99 -11.10
C GLU A 155 -5.28 -12.33 -11.20
N ILE A 156 -4.21 -13.01 -10.78
CA ILE A 156 -2.86 -12.44 -10.87
C ILE A 156 -2.40 -12.26 -12.33
N ILE A 157 -2.82 -13.14 -13.24
CA ILE A 157 -2.59 -12.96 -14.68
C ILE A 157 -3.27 -11.68 -15.17
N ILE A 158 -4.55 -11.47 -14.82
CA ILE A 158 -5.30 -10.27 -15.23
C ILE A 158 -4.64 -9.01 -14.65
N ILE A 159 -4.24 -9.03 -13.38
CA ILE A 159 -3.53 -7.90 -12.75
C ILE A 159 -2.21 -7.64 -13.49
N THR A 160 -1.43 -8.68 -13.77
CA THR A 160 -0.17 -8.56 -14.52
C THR A 160 -0.37 -7.91 -15.89
N ALA A 161 -1.37 -8.39 -16.65
CA ALA A 161 -1.70 -7.83 -17.97
C ALA A 161 -2.15 -6.35 -17.87
N LEU A 162 -2.95 -6.01 -16.87
CA LEU A 162 -3.40 -4.65 -16.63
C LEU A 162 -2.22 -3.72 -16.29
N LEU A 163 -1.30 -4.15 -15.43
CA LEU A 163 -0.12 -3.39 -15.05
C LEU A 163 0.88 -3.23 -16.19
N ALA A 164 0.97 -4.22 -17.10
CA ALA A 164 1.80 -4.14 -18.28
C ALA A 164 1.24 -3.20 -19.36
N ALA A 165 -0.09 -3.09 -19.44
CA ALA A 165 -0.76 -2.32 -20.49
C ALA A 165 -1.01 -0.84 -20.13
N LEU A 166 -1.01 -0.49 -18.84
CA LEU A 166 -1.37 0.84 -18.37
C LEU A 166 -0.13 1.59 -17.82
N PRO A 167 -0.10 2.94 -17.92
CA PRO A 167 0.93 3.73 -17.28
C PRO A 167 1.05 3.41 -15.78
N PRO A 168 2.26 3.45 -15.17
CA PRO A 168 2.52 2.94 -13.82
C PRO A 168 1.56 3.43 -12.74
N LEU A 169 1.35 4.75 -12.68
CA LEU A 169 0.44 5.35 -11.68
C LEU A 169 -1.02 4.95 -11.89
N VAL A 170 -1.45 4.75 -13.15
CA VAL A 170 -2.82 4.33 -13.46
C VAL A 170 -3.03 2.87 -13.07
N GLY A 171 -2.11 1.99 -13.48
CA GLY A 171 -2.14 0.58 -13.13
C GLY A 171 -2.12 0.36 -11.62
N PHE A 172 -1.20 1.05 -10.92
CA PHE A 172 -1.14 1.02 -9.47
C PHE A 172 -2.43 1.53 -8.81
N ALA A 173 -2.96 2.69 -9.23
CA ALA A 173 -4.17 3.25 -8.65
C ALA A 173 -5.38 2.32 -8.83
N LEU A 174 -5.53 1.69 -10.00
CA LEU A 174 -6.61 0.72 -10.23
C LEU A 174 -6.47 -0.51 -9.33
N TYR A 175 -5.27 -1.11 -9.26
CA TYR A 175 -5.04 -2.23 -8.35
C TYR A 175 -5.29 -1.83 -6.89
N PHE A 176 -4.64 -0.76 -6.44
CA PHE A 176 -4.67 -0.33 -5.05
C PHE A 176 -6.08 0.07 -4.60
N CYS A 177 -6.76 0.95 -5.35
CA CYS A 177 -8.06 1.47 -4.93
C CYS A 177 -9.21 0.48 -5.17
N ILE A 178 -9.23 -0.23 -6.31
CA ILE A 178 -10.37 -1.08 -6.66
C ILE A 178 -10.22 -2.48 -6.07
N ILE A 179 -9.03 -3.08 -6.16
CA ILE A 179 -8.84 -4.48 -5.75
C ILE A 179 -8.46 -4.55 -4.27
N HIS A 180 -7.31 -3.97 -3.92
CA HIS A 180 -6.74 -4.11 -2.58
C HIS A 180 -7.58 -3.38 -1.52
N THR A 181 -7.83 -2.09 -1.68
CA THR A 181 -8.60 -1.29 -0.71
C THR A 181 -10.02 -1.85 -0.51
N SER A 182 -10.71 -2.24 -1.58
CA SER A 182 -12.06 -2.81 -1.46
C SER A 182 -12.09 -4.12 -0.66
N ARG A 183 -11.08 -4.98 -0.83
CA ARG A 183 -10.97 -6.23 -0.06
C ARG A 183 -10.61 -5.98 1.40
N HIS A 184 -9.64 -5.10 1.61
CA HIS A 184 -9.19 -4.70 2.94
C HIS A 184 -10.36 -4.08 3.73
N MET A 185 -11.03 -3.10 3.16
CA MET A 185 -12.16 -2.41 3.78
C MET A 185 -13.32 -3.34 4.10
N ARG A 186 -13.68 -4.24 3.18
CA ARG A 186 -14.74 -5.24 3.43
C ARG A 186 -14.40 -6.12 4.62
N ARG A 187 -13.17 -6.57 4.73
CA ARG A 187 -12.70 -7.44 5.82
C ARG A 187 -12.74 -6.72 7.17
N ILE A 188 -12.17 -5.50 7.23
CA ILE A 188 -12.19 -4.67 8.44
C ILE A 188 -13.63 -4.33 8.85
N TRP A 189 -14.48 -3.95 7.89
CA TRP A 189 -15.88 -3.63 8.14
C TRP A 189 -16.60 -4.79 8.82
N HIS A 190 -16.46 -6.02 8.32
CA HIS A 190 -17.09 -7.19 8.93
C HIS A 190 -16.60 -7.45 10.36
N ILE A 191 -15.31 -7.25 10.63
CA ILE A 191 -14.74 -7.43 11.97
C ILE A 191 -15.29 -6.35 12.92
N LEU A 192 -15.26 -5.10 12.52
CA LEU A 192 -15.60 -3.99 13.40
C LEU A 192 -17.11 -3.88 13.65
N THR A 193 -17.95 -4.17 12.65
CA THR A 193 -19.43 -4.12 12.82
C THR A 193 -19.97 -5.22 13.71
N ALA A 194 -19.18 -6.25 14.00
CA ALA A 194 -19.54 -7.25 15.02
C ALA A 194 -19.52 -6.69 16.45
N THR A 195 -18.79 -5.60 16.70
CA THR A 195 -18.59 -5.05 18.06
C THR A 195 -18.89 -3.56 18.20
N ALA A 196 -19.07 -2.83 17.10
CA ALA A 196 -19.30 -1.40 17.09
C ALA A 196 -20.44 -1.00 16.14
N ALA A 197 -21.19 0.04 16.51
CA ALA A 197 -22.27 0.55 15.67
C ALA A 197 -21.73 1.16 14.36
N PRO A 198 -22.29 0.81 13.19
CA PRO A 198 -21.83 1.29 11.88
C PRO A 198 -21.69 2.81 11.77
N LYS A 199 -22.68 3.55 12.32
CA LYS A 199 -22.68 5.02 12.32
C LYS A 199 -21.45 5.59 13.03
N ARG A 200 -21.04 5.01 14.16
CA ARG A 200 -19.85 5.44 14.91
C ARG A 200 -18.58 5.20 14.10
N LEU A 201 -18.48 4.04 13.46
CA LEU A 201 -17.33 3.68 12.61
C LEU A 201 -17.19 4.64 11.42
N ILE A 202 -18.30 4.99 10.75
CA ILE A 202 -18.30 5.93 9.62
C ILE A 202 -17.85 7.33 10.08
N ILE A 203 -18.39 7.84 11.19
CA ILE A 203 -18.02 9.17 11.71
C ILE A 203 -16.52 9.19 12.08
N GLN A 204 -16.04 8.16 12.72
CA GLN A 204 -14.64 8.05 13.11
C GLN A 204 -13.72 7.99 11.87
N ALA A 205 -14.05 7.14 10.90
CA ALA A 205 -13.30 7.03 9.65
C ALA A 205 -13.30 8.35 8.86
N ALA A 206 -14.45 9.04 8.77
CA ALA A 206 -14.53 10.35 8.14
C ALA A 206 -13.64 11.39 8.84
N GLY A 207 -13.60 11.39 10.18
CA GLY A 207 -12.72 12.26 10.95
C GLY A 207 -11.23 12.04 10.63
N TYR A 208 -10.76 10.79 10.64
CA TYR A 208 -9.38 10.46 10.28
C TYR A 208 -9.06 10.79 8.81
N THR A 209 -9.97 10.50 7.89
CA THR A 209 -9.80 10.84 6.47
C THR A 209 -9.64 12.36 6.29
N ILE A 210 -10.52 13.16 6.89
CA ILE A 210 -10.45 14.62 6.82
C ILE A 210 -9.14 15.12 7.43
N ALA A 211 -8.74 14.58 8.58
CA ALA A 211 -7.47 14.96 9.23
C ALA A 211 -6.27 14.64 8.32
N SER A 212 -6.24 13.47 7.69
CA SER A 212 -5.18 13.09 6.74
C SER A 212 -5.15 14.03 5.51
N TRP A 213 -6.31 14.39 4.97
CA TRP A 213 -6.37 15.34 3.84
C TRP A 213 -5.92 16.75 4.25
N LEU A 214 -6.29 17.22 5.44
CA LEU A 214 -5.84 18.52 5.95
C LEU A 214 -4.33 18.54 6.19
N LEU A 215 -3.75 17.47 6.74
CA LEU A 215 -2.31 17.33 6.91
C LEU A 215 -1.58 17.31 5.56
N GLY A 216 -2.11 16.55 4.59
CA GLY A 216 -1.57 16.53 3.22
C GLY A 216 -1.63 17.88 2.54
N ALA A 217 -2.76 18.60 2.67
CA ALA A 217 -2.91 19.96 2.15
C ALA A 217 -1.96 20.95 2.84
N ALA A 218 -1.79 20.87 4.15
CA ALA A 218 -0.85 21.70 4.90
C ALA A 218 0.60 21.45 4.46
N ALA A 219 0.98 20.17 4.28
CA ALA A 219 2.29 19.79 3.77
C ALA A 219 2.53 20.36 2.36
N PHE A 220 1.52 20.25 1.49
CA PHE A 220 1.56 20.79 0.13
C PHE A 220 1.77 22.31 0.12
N LEU A 221 1.05 23.05 0.96
CA LEU A 221 1.18 24.49 1.05
C LEU A 221 2.53 24.93 1.66
N TRP A 222 3.17 24.06 2.44
CA TRP A 222 4.45 24.37 3.09
C TRP A 222 5.65 24.06 2.19
N LEU A 223 5.59 23.01 1.37
CA LEU A 223 6.70 22.59 0.51
C LEU A 223 7.00 23.55 -0.64
N ASN A 224 6.03 24.12 -1.30
CA ASN A 224 5.99 25.21 -2.30
C ASN A 224 7.29 25.54 -3.11
N GLU A 225 8.20 24.58 -3.28
CA GLU A 225 9.51 24.77 -3.96
C GLU A 225 9.66 23.95 -5.24
N SER A 226 8.68 23.09 -5.57
CA SER A 226 8.74 22.15 -6.69
C SER A 226 7.49 22.22 -7.58
N THR A 227 7.44 21.39 -8.62
CA THR A 227 6.22 21.31 -9.44
C THR A 227 5.08 20.63 -8.68
N PHE A 228 3.84 21.03 -8.97
CA PHE A 228 2.62 20.47 -8.38
C PHE A 228 2.59 18.93 -8.40
N GLU A 229 3.06 18.31 -9.48
CA GLU A 229 3.06 16.86 -9.65
C GLU A 229 4.09 16.19 -8.74
N THR A 230 5.29 16.75 -8.63
CA THR A 230 6.35 16.27 -7.74
C THR A 230 5.91 16.27 -6.29
N GLU A 231 5.36 17.37 -5.81
CA GLU A 231 4.87 17.50 -4.44
C GLU A 231 3.74 16.51 -4.13
N LEU A 232 2.79 16.35 -5.05
CA LEU A 232 1.71 15.37 -4.88
C LEU A 232 2.23 13.93 -4.78
N VAL A 233 3.19 13.54 -5.62
CA VAL A 233 3.78 12.20 -5.56
C VAL A 233 4.47 11.98 -4.22
N GLN A 234 5.29 12.94 -3.77
CA GLN A 234 5.99 12.84 -2.49
C GLN A 234 5.01 12.76 -1.31
N ILE A 235 4.05 13.67 -1.21
CA ILE A 235 3.08 13.70 -0.11
C ILE A 235 2.26 12.41 -0.04
N ILE A 236 1.79 11.90 -1.20
CA ILE A 236 0.97 10.69 -1.23
C ILE A 236 1.79 9.47 -0.82
N PHE A 237 2.95 9.23 -1.43
CA PHE A 237 3.69 7.99 -1.20
C PHE A 237 4.43 7.99 0.14
N ILE A 238 5.03 9.12 0.55
CA ILE A 238 5.65 9.25 1.88
C ILE A 238 4.54 9.23 2.96
N GLY A 239 3.40 9.87 2.69
CA GLY A 239 2.24 9.82 3.57
C GLY A 239 1.68 8.40 3.71
N LEU A 240 1.56 7.63 2.62
CA LEU A 240 1.18 6.21 2.70
C LEU A 240 2.18 5.42 3.54
N ALA A 241 3.48 5.60 3.34
CA ALA A 241 4.50 4.90 4.13
C ALA A 241 4.47 5.28 5.62
N ALA A 242 4.11 6.52 5.96
CA ALA A 242 4.06 7.01 7.33
C ALA A 242 2.77 6.63 8.08
N LEU A 243 1.68 6.34 7.35
CA LEU A 243 0.35 6.10 7.92
C LEU A 243 -0.09 4.63 7.81
N THR A 244 0.66 3.76 7.14
CA THR A 244 0.40 2.31 7.01
C THR A 244 1.47 1.48 7.69
#